data_434f0215931a7fd024065b52d3494f4f
#
_entry.id   434f0215931a7fd024065b52d3494f4f
#
_cell.length_a   1.000
_cell.length_b   1.000
_cell.length_c   1.000
_cell.angle_alpha   90.00
_cell.angle_beta   90.00
_cell.angle_gamma   90.00
#
_symmetry.space_group_name_H-M   'P 1'
#
loop_
_entity.id
_entity.type
_entity.pdbx_description
1 polymer ?
#
loop_
_entity_poly.entity_id
_entity_poly.type
_entity_poly.pdbx_seq_one_letter_code
_entity_poly.pdbx_strand_id
1 'polypeptide(L)'
;MASSGTTSTKTRFTGAQLIVHLLERQGITTVAGIPGGTVLPLYDALSQSTQIRHVLARHEQGAGFIAQGMARTQGKPAVCMACSGPGATNLVTAIADARLDSIPLICITGQVPSSMIGTDAFQEVDTYGISIPITKHNYLVRDISELPQVISDAFRIAQSGRPGPVWIDIPKDVQTAEIEIDVLPEPGERAPAPEFSAENVRDAAAMINAAKRPVLYLGGGAINAADEIRQFAEKANLPTTMTLMALGMLPKAHPLSLGMLGMHGARSTNYILQEADLLIVMGARFDDRAIGKTEQFCPNAKIIHVDIDRAELGKIKQPHVAIQGDVAEVLAQLIPQTDAADRADWRQLVADLQREFPGAIPTEGDPLSHYGLINAVAGCVDDSAIITTDVGQHQMWTAQAYPLNRPRQWLTSGGLGTMGFGLPAAVGAALANPDRKVICFSGDGSLMMNIQEMATAAENQLDVKIILMNNEALGLVHQQQSLFYKQGVFAATYPGMINFMQIAAGFGLHTCDLNAEEDAHAALQAAISRPGPALIHVRIDPEQKVYPMVPPGAANTEMVGE
;
A
#
# COMPACT_ATOMS: atom_id res chain seq x y z
N MET A 1 11.20 -61.16 11.88
CA MET A 1 11.32 -59.75 11.57
C MET A 1 9.95 -59.26 11.17
N ALA A 2 9.24 -58.62 12.06
CA ALA A 2 7.92 -58.07 11.78
C ALA A 2 8.13 -56.63 11.26
N SER A 3 7.74 -56.38 10.02
CA SER A 3 7.70 -55.03 9.43
C SER A 3 6.58 -54.26 10.12
N SER A 4 6.93 -53.29 10.93
CA SER A 4 6.01 -52.29 11.44
C SER A 4 5.57 -51.42 10.26
N GLY A 5 4.48 -51.83 9.60
CA GLY A 5 3.78 -50.96 8.68
C GLY A 5 3.17 -49.81 9.48
N THR A 6 3.73 -48.61 9.36
CA THR A 6 3.07 -47.38 9.71
C THR A 6 1.87 -47.25 8.79
N THR A 7 0.68 -47.60 9.26
CA THR A 7 -0.59 -47.25 8.60
C THR A 7 -0.71 -45.73 8.62
N SER A 8 -0.30 -45.07 7.51
CA SER A 8 -0.69 -43.70 7.25
C SER A 8 -2.23 -43.67 7.28
N THR A 9 -2.82 -42.98 8.23
CA THR A 9 -4.28 -42.80 8.31
C THR A 9 -4.61 -41.66 7.32
N LYS A 10 -5.17 -42.03 6.16
CA LYS A 10 -5.73 -41.08 5.21
C LYS A 10 -6.77 -40.20 5.88
N THR A 11 -6.66 -38.93 5.72
CA THR A 11 -7.66 -37.96 6.19
C THR A 11 -8.61 -37.62 5.05
N ARG A 12 -9.90 -37.68 5.33
CA ARG A 12 -10.95 -37.34 4.36
C ARG A 12 -11.40 -35.91 4.57
N PHE A 13 -11.47 -35.15 3.47
CA PHE A 13 -11.92 -33.75 3.44
C PHE A 13 -12.94 -33.56 2.31
N THR A 14 -13.90 -32.65 2.52
CA THR A 14 -14.51 -31.96 1.38
C THR A 14 -13.55 -30.89 0.85
N GLY A 15 -13.72 -30.43 -0.41
CA GLY A 15 -12.90 -29.35 -0.96
C GLY A 15 -12.92 -28.09 -0.09
N ALA A 16 -14.09 -27.73 0.45
CA ALA A 16 -14.25 -26.60 1.35
C ALA A 16 -13.43 -26.77 2.66
N GLN A 17 -13.53 -27.94 3.30
CA GLN A 17 -12.74 -28.24 4.51
C GLN A 17 -11.24 -28.23 4.22
N LEU A 18 -10.85 -28.74 3.06
CA LEU A 18 -9.44 -28.76 2.63
C LEU A 18 -8.91 -27.35 2.43
N ILE A 19 -9.67 -26.45 1.79
CA ILE A 19 -9.28 -25.05 1.63
C ILE A 19 -9.04 -24.39 2.99
N VAL A 20 -9.99 -24.51 3.94
CA VAL A 20 -9.85 -23.93 5.27
C VAL A 20 -8.62 -24.49 5.98
N HIS A 21 -8.43 -25.80 5.97
CA HIS A 21 -7.28 -26.45 6.59
C HIS A 21 -5.94 -25.98 5.96
N LEU A 22 -5.88 -25.83 4.64
CA LEU A 22 -4.69 -25.32 3.96
C LEU A 22 -4.41 -23.86 4.31
N LEU A 23 -5.43 -23.00 4.46
CA LEU A 23 -5.26 -21.62 4.92
C LEU A 23 -4.74 -21.55 6.36
N GLU A 24 -5.24 -22.41 7.27
CA GLU A 24 -4.72 -22.54 8.64
C GLU A 24 -3.23 -22.91 8.63
N ARG A 25 -2.83 -23.87 7.78
CA ARG A 25 -1.43 -24.26 7.61
C ARG A 25 -0.55 -23.12 7.07
N GLN A 26 -1.10 -22.21 6.25
CA GLN A 26 -0.41 -21.00 5.80
C GLN A 26 -0.29 -19.93 6.90
N GLY A 27 -0.85 -20.17 8.08
CA GLY A 27 -0.85 -19.24 9.21
C GLY A 27 -1.84 -18.08 9.06
N ILE A 28 -2.89 -18.26 8.25
CA ILE A 28 -3.97 -17.29 8.13
C ILE A 28 -4.86 -17.35 9.36
N THR A 29 -5.02 -16.21 10.03
CA THR A 29 -5.85 -16.05 11.22
C THR A 29 -7.07 -15.16 11.00
N THR A 30 -7.10 -14.42 9.90
CA THR A 30 -8.20 -13.51 9.56
C THR A 30 -8.42 -13.50 8.05
N VAL A 31 -9.68 -13.59 7.65
CA VAL A 31 -10.12 -13.42 6.26
C VAL A 31 -11.24 -12.40 6.20
N ALA A 32 -11.25 -11.56 5.16
CA ALA A 32 -12.32 -10.60 4.92
C ALA A 32 -13.14 -11.04 3.70
N GLY A 33 -14.46 -10.90 3.75
CA GLY A 33 -15.27 -11.31 2.61
C GLY A 33 -16.76 -11.14 2.81
N ILE A 34 -17.51 -11.53 1.77
CA ILE A 34 -18.98 -11.55 1.75
C ILE A 34 -19.43 -12.93 1.25
N PRO A 35 -20.30 -13.64 2.00
CA PRO A 35 -20.85 -14.92 1.56
C PRO A 35 -21.82 -14.75 0.38
N GLY A 36 -21.96 -15.80 -0.41
CA GLY A 36 -22.93 -15.88 -1.50
C GLY A 36 -23.09 -17.30 -2.00
N GLY A 37 -24.04 -17.55 -2.88
CA GLY A 37 -24.50 -18.90 -3.26
C GLY A 37 -23.41 -19.90 -3.68
N THR A 38 -22.37 -19.45 -4.35
CA THR A 38 -21.29 -20.31 -4.86
C THR A 38 -20.18 -20.58 -3.86
N VAL A 39 -20.13 -19.86 -2.71
CA VAL A 39 -19.13 -20.05 -1.65
C VAL A 39 -19.74 -20.54 -0.32
N LEU A 40 -21.04 -20.87 -0.29
CA LEU A 40 -21.67 -21.38 0.93
C LEU A 40 -20.97 -22.61 1.51
N PRO A 41 -20.53 -23.61 0.72
CA PRO A 41 -19.79 -24.73 1.28
C PRO A 41 -18.48 -24.31 1.97
N LEU A 42 -17.75 -23.33 1.41
CA LEU A 42 -16.55 -22.78 2.00
C LEU A 42 -16.84 -22.01 3.30
N TYR A 43 -17.92 -21.23 3.33
CA TYR A 43 -18.33 -20.50 4.55
C TYR A 43 -18.83 -21.43 5.65
N ASP A 44 -19.50 -22.54 5.28
CA ASP A 44 -19.89 -23.59 6.25
C ASP A 44 -18.65 -24.22 6.89
N ALA A 45 -17.67 -24.63 6.09
CA ALA A 45 -16.39 -25.14 6.58
C ALA A 45 -15.64 -24.11 7.44
N LEU A 46 -15.60 -22.84 7.02
CA LEU A 46 -14.95 -21.75 7.73
C LEU A 46 -15.58 -21.50 9.09
N SER A 47 -16.90 -21.68 9.22
CA SER A 47 -17.63 -21.53 10.49
C SER A 47 -17.18 -22.54 11.58
N GLN A 48 -16.55 -23.64 11.17
CA GLN A 48 -16.02 -24.67 12.07
C GLN A 48 -14.56 -24.42 12.45
N SER A 49 -13.87 -23.48 11.79
CA SER A 49 -12.49 -23.13 12.13
C SER A 49 -12.43 -22.40 13.48
N THR A 50 -11.51 -22.83 14.34
CA THR A 50 -11.20 -22.14 15.59
C THR A 50 -9.96 -21.24 15.48
N GLN A 51 -9.31 -21.23 14.31
CA GLN A 51 -8.08 -20.48 14.06
C GLN A 51 -8.33 -19.25 13.17
N ILE A 52 -9.27 -19.34 12.23
CA ILE A 52 -9.55 -18.26 11.27
C ILE A 52 -10.78 -17.48 11.69
N ARG A 53 -10.60 -16.21 11.97
CA ARG A 53 -11.68 -15.24 12.15
C ARG A 53 -12.16 -14.73 10.78
N HIS A 54 -13.45 -14.80 10.52
CA HIS A 54 -14.06 -14.14 9.38
C HIS A 54 -14.50 -12.72 9.73
N VAL A 55 -14.18 -11.74 8.89
CA VAL A 55 -14.62 -10.34 8.97
C VAL A 55 -15.59 -10.07 7.83
N LEU A 56 -16.85 -9.84 8.17
CA LEU A 56 -17.89 -9.53 7.19
C LEU A 56 -17.77 -8.07 6.75
N ALA A 57 -17.23 -7.86 5.55
CA ALA A 57 -17.21 -6.56 4.89
C ALA A 57 -18.62 -6.17 4.40
N ARG A 58 -18.80 -4.92 3.98
CA ARG A 58 -20.07 -4.42 3.46
C ARG A 58 -20.08 -4.29 1.94
N HIS A 59 -18.90 -4.45 1.33
CA HIS A 59 -18.70 -4.52 -0.12
C HIS A 59 -17.44 -5.34 -0.39
N GLU A 60 -17.41 -6.10 -1.48
CA GLU A 60 -16.26 -6.97 -1.80
C GLU A 60 -14.99 -6.16 -2.08
N GLN A 61 -15.10 -4.99 -2.71
CA GLN A 61 -13.98 -4.06 -2.84
C GLN A 61 -13.42 -3.68 -1.46
N GLY A 62 -14.29 -3.40 -0.49
CA GLY A 62 -13.91 -3.17 0.91
C GLY A 62 -13.18 -4.39 1.50
N ALA A 63 -13.66 -5.62 1.26
CA ALA A 63 -12.99 -6.84 1.69
C ALA A 63 -11.57 -6.96 1.12
N GLY A 64 -11.39 -6.66 -0.17
CA GLY A 64 -10.08 -6.64 -0.83
C GLY A 64 -9.13 -5.60 -0.22
N PHE A 65 -9.61 -4.40 0.11
CA PHE A 65 -8.80 -3.36 0.77
C PHE A 65 -8.53 -3.66 2.24
N ILE A 66 -9.46 -4.30 2.96
CA ILE A 66 -9.21 -4.82 4.32
C ILE A 66 -8.04 -5.82 4.28
N ALA A 67 -8.07 -6.77 3.36
CA ALA A 67 -6.97 -7.72 3.18
C ALA A 67 -5.66 -7.01 2.80
N GLN A 68 -5.70 -5.98 1.95
CA GLN A 68 -4.52 -5.17 1.66
C GLN A 68 -3.97 -4.45 2.90
N GLY A 69 -4.82 -3.88 3.77
CA GLY A 69 -4.41 -3.25 5.02
C GLY A 69 -3.64 -4.21 5.92
N MET A 70 -4.13 -5.46 6.05
CA MET A 70 -3.43 -6.54 6.75
C MET A 70 -2.08 -6.85 6.10
N ALA A 71 -2.06 -7.10 4.78
CA ALA A 71 -0.84 -7.47 4.07
C ALA A 71 0.23 -6.38 4.10
N ARG A 72 -0.14 -5.11 3.94
CA ARG A 72 0.76 -3.95 3.94
C ARG A 72 1.45 -3.77 5.30
N THR A 73 0.72 -3.95 6.39
CA THR A 73 1.28 -3.80 7.75
C THR A 73 2.15 -4.97 8.17
N GLN A 74 1.76 -6.20 7.81
CA GLN A 74 2.48 -7.42 8.20
C GLN A 74 3.61 -7.82 7.25
N GLY A 75 3.55 -7.37 5.97
CA GLY A 75 4.48 -7.80 4.92
C GLY A 75 4.30 -9.26 4.50
N LYS A 76 3.15 -9.84 4.75
CA LYS A 76 2.78 -11.23 4.47
C LYS A 76 1.51 -11.28 3.61
N PRO A 77 1.25 -12.39 2.90
CA PRO A 77 -0.01 -12.56 2.18
C PRO A 77 -1.22 -12.51 3.12
N ALA A 78 -2.25 -11.79 2.71
CA ALA A 78 -3.57 -11.79 3.35
C ALA A 78 -4.62 -12.32 2.36
N VAL A 79 -5.78 -12.71 2.89
CA VAL A 79 -6.83 -13.40 2.12
C VAL A 79 -8.10 -12.58 2.11
N CYS A 80 -8.71 -12.42 0.92
CA CYS A 80 -10.09 -11.98 0.75
C CYS A 80 -10.91 -13.03 0.00
N MET A 81 -12.21 -13.09 0.30
CA MET A 81 -13.12 -14.07 -0.27
C MET A 81 -14.40 -13.41 -0.79
N ALA A 82 -14.91 -13.89 -1.94
CA ALA A 82 -16.17 -13.43 -2.49
C ALA A 82 -16.92 -14.53 -3.27
N CYS A 83 -18.18 -14.28 -3.53
CA CYS A 83 -19.00 -15.10 -4.40
C CYS A 83 -18.60 -14.94 -5.87
N SER A 84 -19.19 -15.73 -6.77
CA SER A 84 -19.12 -15.55 -8.22
C SER A 84 -19.86 -14.30 -8.71
N GLY A 85 -19.83 -14.08 -10.00
CA GLY A 85 -20.56 -12.99 -10.65
C GLY A 85 -20.23 -11.62 -10.07
N PRO A 86 -21.21 -10.89 -9.52
CA PRO A 86 -20.99 -9.55 -8.98
C PRO A 86 -20.01 -9.54 -7.80
N GLY A 87 -19.93 -10.61 -6.99
CA GLY A 87 -18.95 -10.72 -5.92
C GLY A 87 -17.52 -10.71 -6.43
N ALA A 88 -17.25 -11.48 -7.47
CA ALA A 88 -15.93 -11.51 -8.13
C ALA A 88 -15.63 -10.17 -8.83
N THR A 89 -16.56 -9.63 -9.61
CA THR A 89 -16.32 -8.37 -10.35
C THR A 89 -16.10 -7.17 -9.42
N ASN A 90 -16.74 -7.13 -8.26
CA ASN A 90 -16.52 -6.08 -7.26
C ASN A 90 -15.11 -6.09 -6.64
N LEU A 91 -14.37 -7.20 -6.72
CA LEU A 91 -12.98 -7.28 -6.24
C LEU A 91 -11.95 -6.68 -7.22
N VAL A 92 -12.30 -6.54 -8.50
CA VAL A 92 -11.36 -6.18 -9.59
C VAL A 92 -10.51 -4.96 -9.25
N THR A 93 -11.11 -3.88 -8.78
CA THR A 93 -10.38 -2.65 -8.42
C THR A 93 -9.38 -2.89 -7.29
N ALA A 94 -9.78 -3.59 -6.23
CA ALA A 94 -8.89 -3.87 -5.10
C ALA A 94 -7.71 -4.78 -5.50
N ILE A 95 -7.96 -5.75 -6.39
CA ILE A 95 -6.90 -6.64 -6.88
C ILE A 95 -5.94 -5.89 -7.83
N ALA A 96 -6.47 -5.03 -8.71
CA ALA A 96 -5.65 -4.18 -9.58
C ALA A 96 -4.76 -3.21 -8.77
N ASP A 97 -5.29 -2.63 -7.69
CA ASP A 97 -4.56 -1.79 -6.74
C ASP A 97 -3.40 -2.57 -6.09
N ALA A 98 -3.69 -3.75 -5.56
CA ALA A 98 -2.66 -4.64 -4.99
C ALA A 98 -1.56 -4.99 -6.00
N ARG A 99 -1.92 -5.20 -7.29
CA ARG A 99 -0.97 -5.50 -8.36
C ARG A 99 -0.01 -4.35 -8.62
N LEU A 100 -0.52 -3.11 -8.69
CA LEU A 100 0.29 -1.93 -8.98
C LEU A 100 1.20 -1.55 -7.81
N ASP A 101 0.74 -1.74 -6.58
CA ASP A 101 1.52 -1.47 -5.37
C ASP A 101 2.36 -2.66 -4.88
N SER A 102 2.34 -3.78 -5.62
CA SER A 102 3.14 -4.97 -5.30
C SER A 102 2.79 -5.58 -3.94
N ILE A 103 1.49 -5.69 -3.63
CA ILE A 103 0.99 -6.23 -2.36
C ILE A 103 0.67 -7.71 -2.52
N PRO A 104 1.23 -8.61 -1.68
CA PRO A 104 0.90 -10.02 -1.72
C PRO A 104 -0.53 -10.23 -1.20
N LEU A 105 -1.40 -10.72 -2.05
CA LEU A 105 -2.81 -10.93 -1.72
C LEU A 105 -3.29 -12.24 -2.33
N ILE A 106 -4.09 -13.01 -1.59
CA ILE A 106 -4.79 -14.20 -2.08
C ILE A 106 -6.28 -13.86 -2.16
N CYS A 107 -6.81 -13.90 -3.37
CA CYS A 107 -8.22 -13.70 -3.64
C CYS A 107 -8.86 -15.07 -3.94
N ILE A 108 -9.84 -15.48 -3.14
CA ILE A 108 -10.58 -16.74 -3.34
C ILE A 108 -12.01 -16.39 -3.71
N THR A 109 -12.43 -16.80 -4.91
CA THR A 109 -13.82 -16.66 -5.36
C THR A 109 -14.47 -18.00 -5.60
N GLY A 110 -15.77 -18.05 -5.38
CA GLY A 110 -16.56 -19.17 -5.88
C GLY A 110 -16.87 -19.00 -7.35
N GLN A 111 -17.18 -20.13 -8.01
CA GLN A 111 -17.68 -20.17 -9.37
C GLN A 111 -18.91 -21.06 -9.44
N VAL A 112 -19.72 -20.91 -10.47
CA VAL A 112 -20.80 -21.85 -10.79
C VAL A 112 -20.24 -23.27 -10.93
N PRO A 113 -21.05 -24.34 -10.75
CA PRO A 113 -20.59 -25.72 -10.96
C PRO A 113 -19.87 -25.87 -12.30
N SER A 114 -18.82 -26.67 -12.37
CA SER A 114 -17.96 -26.85 -13.55
C SER A 114 -18.74 -27.15 -14.83
N SER A 115 -19.85 -27.89 -14.73
CA SER A 115 -20.73 -28.23 -15.87
C SER A 115 -21.53 -27.03 -16.41
N MET A 116 -21.59 -25.92 -15.66
CA MET A 116 -22.33 -24.71 -16.04
C MET A 116 -21.43 -23.59 -16.56
N ILE A 117 -20.12 -23.73 -16.46
CA ILE A 117 -19.16 -22.74 -16.97
C ILE A 117 -19.27 -22.64 -18.50
N GLY A 118 -19.44 -21.41 -19.01
CA GLY A 118 -19.60 -21.13 -20.44
C GLY A 118 -21.04 -21.27 -20.95
N THR A 119 -22.03 -21.32 -20.03
CA THR A 119 -23.45 -21.44 -20.37
C THR A 119 -24.29 -20.20 -20.10
N ASP A 120 -23.65 -19.09 -19.68
CA ASP A 120 -24.32 -17.87 -19.18
C ASP A 120 -25.23 -18.16 -17.97
N ALA A 121 -24.80 -19.05 -17.09
CA ALA A 121 -25.52 -19.42 -15.88
C ALA A 121 -25.66 -18.21 -14.94
N PHE A 122 -26.68 -18.26 -14.05
CA PHE A 122 -26.87 -17.19 -13.06
C PHE A 122 -25.62 -16.94 -12.22
N GLN A 123 -25.16 -15.69 -12.22
CA GLN A 123 -23.93 -15.23 -11.55
C GLN A 123 -22.63 -15.90 -12.07
N GLU A 124 -22.63 -16.38 -13.29
CA GLU A 124 -21.40 -16.74 -13.99
C GLU A 124 -20.69 -15.47 -14.52
N VAL A 125 -19.39 -15.47 -14.44
CA VAL A 125 -18.51 -14.51 -15.12
C VAL A 125 -17.17 -15.18 -15.39
N ASP A 126 -16.51 -14.84 -16.50
CA ASP A 126 -15.15 -15.28 -16.79
C ASP A 126 -14.14 -14.57 -15.88
N THR A 127 -14.10 -14.99 -14.62
CA THR A 127 -13.18 -14.48 -13.60
C THR A 127 -11.73 -14.74 -13.99
N TYR A 128 -11.45 -15.87 -14.65
CA TYR A 128 -10.11 -16.19 -15.12
C TYR A 128 -9.62 -15.15 -16.15
N GLY A 129 -10.42 -14.84 -17.16
CA GLY A 129 -10.09 -13.85 -18.19
C GLY A 129 -9.94 -12.43 -17.62
N ILE A 130 -10.86 -12.00 -16.75
CA ILE A 130 -10.81 -10.66 -16.11
C ILE A 130 -9.56 -10.51 -15.24
N SER A 131 -9.13 -11.55 -14.54
CA SER A 131 -8.03 -11.47 -13.58
C SER A 131 -6.62 -11.52 -14.21
N ILE A 132 -6.46 -11.97 -15.46
CA ILE A 132 -5.16 -12.06 -16.14
C ILE A 132 -4.35 -10.76 -16.06
N PRO A 133 -4.86 -9.57 -16.46
CA PRO A 133 -4.05 -8.35 -16.48
C PRO A 133 -3.81 -7.72 -15.11
N ILE A 134 -4.58 -8.09 -14.10
CA ILE A 134 -4.57 -7.44 -12.79
C ILE A 134 -3.97 -8.30 -11.68
N THR A 135 -3.53 -9.52 -11.99
CA THR A 135 -2.93 -10.43 -11.02
C THR A 135 -1.49 -10.78 -11.38
N LYS A 136 -0.77 -11.34 -10.44
CA LYS A 136 0.53 -11.96 -10.68
C LYS A 136 0.34 -13.37 -11.25
N HIS A 137 -0.70 -14.07 -10.80
CA HIS A 137 -1.15 -15.35 -11.31
C HIS A 137 -2.62 -15.58 -10.96
N ASN A 138 -3.30 -16.43 -11.71
CA ASN A 138 -4.67 -16.83 -11.47
C ASN A 138 -4.89 -18.31 -11.75
N TYR A 139 -5.87 -18.89 -11.07
CA TYR A 139 -6.27 -20.28 -11.20
C TYR A 139 -7.78 -20.38 -11.37
N LEU A 140 -8.23 -21.27 -12.24
CA LEU A 140 -9.57 -21.87 -12.22
C LEU A 140 -9.39 -23.33 -11.85
N VAL A 141 -9.75 -23.71 -10.63
CA VAL A 141 -9.57 -25.07 -10.10
C VAL A 141 -10.66 -25.96 -10.65
N ARG A 142 -10.29 -27.01 -11.41
CA ARG A 142 -11.26 -27.90 -12.07
C ARG A 142 -11.45 -29.23 -11.37
N ASP A 143 -10.49 -29.62 -10.55
CA ASP A 143 -10.52 -30.87 -9.81
C ASP A 143 -10.05 -30.65 -8.35
N ILE A 144 -10.70 -31.33 -7.40
CA ILE A 144 -10.38 -31.21 -5.97
C ILE A 144 -8.93 -31.60 -5.67
N SER A 145 -8.33 -32.52 -6.43
CA SER A 145 -6.94 -32.95 -6.26
C SER A 145 -5.91 -31.84 -6.55
N GLU A 146 -6.30 -30.77 -7.26
CA GLU A 146 -5.44 -29.63 -7.54
C GLU A 146 -5.30 -28.69 -6.30
N LEU A 147 -6.32 -28.64 -5.41
CA LEU A 147 -6.41 -27.68 -4.33
C LEU A 147 -5.14 -27.61 -3.44
N PRO A 148 -4.55 -28.74 -2.99
CA PRO A 148 -3.38 -28.70 -2.12
C PRO A 148 -2.22 -27.92 -2.77
N GLN A 149 -1.92 -28.23 -4.03
CA GLN A 149 -0.81 -27.61 -4.74
C GLN A 149 -1.13 -26.18 -5.13
N VAL A 150 -2.35 -25.89 -5.61
CA VAL A 150 -2.79 -24.55 -6.01
C VAL A 150 -2.71 -23.58 -4.84
N ILE A 151 -3.19 -23.97 -3.65
CA ILE A 151 -3.10 -23.09 -2.45
C ILE A 151 -1.65 -22.84 -2.06
N SER A 152 -0.80 -23.89 -1.97
CA SER A 152 0.61 -23.73 -1.64
C SER A 152 1.33 -22.83 -2.67
N ASP A 153 1.13 -23.08 -3.96
CA ASP A 153 1.71 -22.28 -5.05
C ASP A 153 1.22 -20.84 -5.04
N ALA A 154 -0.05 -20.59 -4.76
CA ALA A 154 -0.61 -19.24 -4.70
C ALA A 154 0.11 -18.38 -3.65
N PHE A 155 0.32 -18.92 -2.44
CA PHE A 155 1.06 -18.22 -1.39
C PHE A 155 2.53 -18.01 -1.76
N ARG A 156 3.19 -19.03 -2.31
CA ARG A 156 4.56 -18.94 -2.80
C ARG A 156 4.68 -17.87 -3.89
N ILE A 157 3.81 -17.86 -4.90
CA ILE A 157 3.83 -16.91 -6.00
C ILE A 157 3.54 -15.49 -5.49
N ALA A 158 2.54 -15.30 -4.64
CA ALA A 158 2.15 -13.97 -4.16
C ALA A 158 3.31 -13.22 -3.49
N GLN A 159 4.18 -13.91 -2.74
CA GLN A 159 5.26 -13.30 -1.96
C GLN A 159 6.66 -13.40 -2.58
N SER A 160 6.86 -14.22 -3.62
CA SER A 160 8.17 -14.41 -4.26
C SER A 160 8.50 -13.34 -5.29
N GLY A 161 9.77 -12.99 -5.48
CA GLY A 161 10.19 -11.94 -6.39
C GLY A 161 9.47 -10.61 -6.08
N ARG A 162 8.97 -9.91 -7.09
CA ARG A 162 8.05 -8.77 -6.89
C ARG A 162 6.72 -9.30 -6.36
N PRO A 163 6.29 -8.96 -5.14
CA PRO A 163 5.03 -9.43 -4.59
C PRO A 163 3.81 -8.97 -5.42
N GLY A 164 2.70 -9.67 -5.28
CA GLY A 164 1.47 -9.30 -5.99
C GLY A 164 0.32 -10.27 -5.73
N PRO A 165 -0.90 -9.93 -6.16
CA PRO A 165 -2.09 -10.73 -5.93
C PRO A 165 -2.12 -11.99 -6.78
N VAL A 166 -2.65 -13.07 -6.19
CA VAL A 166 -3.02 -14.32 -6.87
C VAL A 166 -4.51 -14.55 -6.68
N TRP A 167 -5.20 -14.89 -7.77
CA TRP A 167 -6.64 -15.15 -7.75
C TRP A 167 -6.92 -16.63 -7.97
N ILE A 168 -7.75 -17.22 -7.10
CA ILE A 168 -8.15 -18.63 -7.15
C ILE A 168 -9.67 -18.69 -7.26
N ASP A 169 -10.16 -19.11 -8.42
CA ASP A 169 -11.59 -19.27 -8.71
C ASP A 169 -11.97 -20.75 -8.57
N ILE A 170 -12.93 -21.07 -7.68
CA ILE A 170 -13.21 -22.43 -7.24
C ILE A 170 -14.69 -22.78 -7.45
N PRO A 171 -15.01 -23.63 -8.45
CA PRO A 171 -16.36 -24.09 -8.71
C PRO A 171 -17.01 -24.76 -7.49
N LYS A 172 -18.33 -24.61 -7.36
CA LYS A 172 -19.08 -25.11 -6.20
C LYS A 172 -19.02 -26.63 -6.06
N ASP A 173 -19.00 -27.37 -7.16
CA ASP A 173 -18.85 -28.83 -7.16
C ASP A 173 -17.48 -29.27 -6.66
N VAL A 174 -16.41 -28.54 -6.96
CA VAL A 174 -15.07 -28.77 -6.40
C VAL A 174 -15.07 -28.56 -4.87
N GLN A 175 -15.78 -27.53 -4.37
CA GLN A 175 -15.88 -27.27 -2.92
C GLN A 175 -16.62 -28.38 -2.19
N THR A 176 -17.58 -29.06 -2.84
CA THR A 176 -18.39 -30.12 -2.22
C THR A 176 -17.87 -31.53 -2.50
N ALA A 177 -16.97 -31.71 -3.46
CA ALA A 177 -16.32 -32.99 -3.72
C ALA A 177 -15.52 -33.47 -2.51
N GLU A 178 -15.31 -34.79 -2.40
CA GLU A 178 -14.56 -35.40 -1.31
C GLU A 178 -13.25 -36.01 -1.81
N ILE A 179 -12.20 -35.93 -1.00
CA ILE A 179 -10.89 -36.50 -1.27
C ILE A 179 -10.27 -37.10 -0.02
N GLU A 180 -9.53 -38.18 -0.19
CA GLU A 180 -8.68 -38.76 0.84
C GLU A 180 -7.22 -38.39 0.55
N ILE A 181 -6.55 -37.75 1.52
CA ILE A 181 -5.18 -37.28 1.38
C ILE A 181 -4.29 -37.90 2.46
N ASP A 182 -3.14 -38.44 2.04
CA ASP A 182 -2.12 -38.98 2.92
C ASP A 182 -1.13 -37.90 3.37
N VAL A 183 -0.69 -37.06 2.43
CA VAL A 183 0.33 -36.02 2.64
C VAL A 183 -0.11 -34.72 1.98
N LEU A 184 -0.11 -33.65 2.76
CA LEU A 184 -0.34 -32.29 2.26
C LEU A 184 1.00 -31.66 1.86
N PRO A 185 1.04 -30.78 0.84
CA PRO A 185 2.24 -30.02 0.53
C PRO A 185 2.64 -29.12 1.71
N GLU A 186 3.91 -28.77 1.76
CA GLU A 186 4.39 -27.77 2.70
C GLU A 186 3.74 -26.39 2.41
N PRO A 187 3.60 -25.53 3.42
CA PRO A 187 3.18 -24.15 3.21
C PRO A 187 3.99 -23.46 2.13
N GLY A 188 3.31 -22.62 1.35
CA GLY A 188 3.95 -21.88 0.26
C GLY A 188 4.85 -20.78 0.80
N GLU A 189 6.12 -21.04 0.98
CA GLU A 189 7.11 -20.07 1.42
C GLU A 189 7.63 -19.20 0.27
N ARG A 190 8.16 -18.03 0.62
CA ARG A 190 8.84 -17.15 -0.34
C ARG A 190 10.02 -17.86 -0.98
N ALA A 191 10.06 -17.93 -2.31
CA ALA A 191 11.22 -18.45 -3.02
C ALA A 191 12.46 -17.56 -2.78
N PRO A 192 13.68 -18.12 -2.83
CA PRO A 192 14.90 -17.34 -2.78
C PRO A 192 14.91 -16.21 -3.81
N ALA A 193 15.55 -15.10 -3.46
CA ALA A 193 15.75 -14.00 -4.40
C ALA A 193 16.66 -14.44 -5.56
N PRO A 194 16.56 -13.79 -6.73
CA PRO A 194 17.49 -14.05 -7.84
C PRO A 194 18.94 -13.79 -7.41
N GLU A 195 19.85 -14.68 -7.81
CA GLU A 195 21.29 -14.46 -7.66
C GLU A 195 21.75 -13.27 -8.51
N PHE A 196 22.65 -12.48 -7.99
CA PHE A 196 23.22 -11.32 -8.68
C PHE A 196 24.75 -11.37 -8.78
N SER A 197 25.29 -10.66 -9.77
CA SER A 197 26.72 -10.63 -10.06
C SER A 197 27.52 -9.87 -8.99
N ALA A 198 28.52 -10.51 -8.41
CA ALA A 198 29.48 -9.85 -7.54
C ALA A 198 30.30 -8.77 -8.29
N GLU A 199 30.46 -8.87 -9.60
CA GLU A 199 31.09 -7.85 -10.44
C GLU A 199 30.23 -6.57 -10.47
N ASN A 200 28.91 -6.69 -10.70
CA ASN A 200 28.02 -5.54 -10.68
C ASN A 200 27.99 -4.84 -9.30
N VAL A 201 28.15 -5.60 -8.21
CA VAL A 201 28.26 -5.02 -6.85
C VAL A 201 29.58 -4.25 -6.69
N ARG A 202 30.72 -4.78 -7.20
CA ARG A 202 32.01 -4.07 -7.19
C ARG A 202 31.96 -2.79 -8.04
N ASP A 203 31.35 -2.86 -9.22
CA ASP A 203 31.21 -1.70 -10.11
C ASP A 203 30.33 -0.62 -9.48
N ALA A 204 29.22 -1.02 -8.84
CA ALA A 204 28.36 -0.12 -8.07
C ALA A 204 29.15 0.55 -6.92
N ALA A 205 29.92 -0.22 -6.13
CA ALA A 205 30.75 0.31 -5.05
C ALA A 205 31.78 1.31 -5.58
N ALA A 206 32.47 0.98 -6.67
CA ALA A 206 33.45 1.87 -7.31
C ALA A 206 32.80 3.18 -7.78
N MET A 207 31.60 3.12 -8.39
CA MET A 207 30.87 4.31 -8.79
C MET A 207 30.45 5.17 -7.59
N ILE A 208 29.98 4.56 -6.50
CA ILE A 208 29.58 5.25 -5.27
C ILE A 208 30.78 5.94 -4.61
N ASN A 209 31.92 5.25 -4.52
CA ASN A 209 33.13 5.78 -3.92
C ASN A 209 33.72 6.95 -4.74
N ALA A 210 33.55 6.93 -6.07
CA ALA A 210 34.02 7.99 -6.96
C ALA A 210 33.07 9.19 -7.06
N ALA A 211 31.77 9.01 -6.73
CA ALA A 211 30.75 10.06 -6.89
C ALA A 211 30.98 11.21 -5.90
N LYS A 212 30.80 12.43 -6.40
CA LYS A 212 30.91 13.67 -5.60
C LYS A 212 29.56 14.12 -5.07
N ARG A 213 28.48 13.90 -5.81
CA ARG A 213 27.12 14.34 -5.51
C ARG A 213 26.09 13.20 -5.65
N PRO A 214 26.30 12.06 -4.93
CA PRO A 214 25.38 10.95 -5.01
C PRO A 214 24.07 11.26 -4.26
N VAL A 215 22.96 10.72 -4.76
CA VAL A 215 21.65 10.69 -4.10
C VAL A 215 21.15 9.25 -4.04
N LEU A 216 20.67 8.83 -2.88
CA LEU A 216 19.95 7.57 -2.70
C LEU A 216 18.45 7.82 -2.96
N TYR A 217 17.87 7.05 -3.90
CA TYR A 217 16.48 7.15 -4.31
C TYR A 217 15.74 5.84 -3.99
N LEU A 218 14.82 5.89 -3.03
CA LEU A 218 14.14 4.72 -2.48
C LEU A 218 12.71 4.60 -3.00
N GLY A 219 12.34 3.40 -3.42
CA GLY A 219 10.97 3.01 -3.72
C GLY A 219 10.41 1.98 -2.74
N GLY A 220 9.12 1.67 -2.88
CA GLY A 220 8.42 0.71 -2.02
C GLY A 220 9.05 -0.71 -2.01
N GLY A 221 9.77 -1.08 -3.08
CA GLY A 221 10.48 -2.38 -3.14
C GLY A 221 11.62 -2.54 -2.14
N ALA A 222 12.09 -1.44 -1.54
CA ALA A 222 13.15 -1.45 -0.55
C ALA A 222 12.66 -1.53 0.92
N ILE A 223 11.35 -1.60 1.16
CA ILE A 223 10.73 -1.45 2.48
C ILE A 223 11.23 -2.48 3.52
N ASN A 224 11.68 -3.64 3.08
CA ASN A 224 12.20 -4.69 3.96
C ASN A 224 13.68 -4.51 4.33
N ALA A 225 14.37 -3.52 3.73
CA ALA A 225 15.80 -3.25 3.93
C ALA A 225 16.04 -1.91 4.65
N ALA A 226 15.11 -1.44 5.47
CA ALA A 226 15.16 -0.10 6.06
C ALA A 226 16.38 0.10 6.98
N ASP A 227 16.80 -0.91 7.73
CA ASP A 227 17.95 -0.83 8.62
C ASP A 227 19.29 -0.82 7.83
N GLU A 228 19.40 -1.66 6.80
CA GLU A 228 20.55 -1.69 5.89
C GLU A 228 20.65 -0.39 5.10
N ILE A 229 19.52 0.17 4.67
CA ILE A 229 19.46 1.47 3.99
C ILE A 229 19.96 2.59 4.89
N ARG A 230 19.53 2.62 6.15
CA ARG A 230 20.01 3.62 7.11
C ARG A 230 21.52 3.51 7.30
N GLN A 231 22.02 2.30 7.56
CA GLN A 231 23.44 2.04 7.70
C GLN A 231 24.22 2.48 6.46
N PHE A 232 23.71 2.17 5.26
CA PHE A 232 24.32 2.55 4.00
C PHE A 232 24.35 4.06 3.79
N ALA A 233 23.21 4.72 3.99
CA ALA A 233 23.08 6.16 3.86
C ALA A 233 24.01 6.92 4.81
N GLU A 234 24.09 6.49 6.07
CA GLU A 234 24.95 7.10 7.10
C GLU A 234 26.44 6.86 6.78
N LYS A 235 26.85 5.62 6.44
CA LYS A 235 28.23 5.28 6.12
C LYS A 235 28.77 6.10 4.94
N ALA A 236 28.00 6.15 3.87
CA ALA A 236 28.42 6.84 2.64
C ALA A 236 27.95 8.31 2.57
N ASN A 237 27.31 8.83 3.63
CA ASN A 237 26.80 10.19 3.73
C ASN A 237 25.92 10.59 2.53
N LEU A 238 24.86 9.80 2.28
CA LEU A 238 23.99 9.90 1.11
C LEU A 238 22.72 10.67 1.42
N PRO A 239 22.52 11.89 0.89
CA PRO A 239 21.20 12.49 0.84
C PRO A 239 20.21 11.52 0.20
N THR A 240 19.07 11.30 0.88
CA THR A 240 18.14 10.21 0.56
C THR A 240 16.74 10.76 0.30
N THR A 241 16.18 10.46 -0.87
CA THR A 241 14.80 10.77 -1.23
C THR A 241 13.96 9.51 -1.37
N MET A 242 12.67 9.65 -1.18
CA MET A 242 11.71 8.56 -1.14
C MET A 242 10.53 8.81 -2.08
N THR A 243 10.05 7.75 -2.76
CA THR A 243 8.73 7.80 -3.39
C THR A 243 7.63 7.85 -2.33
N LEU A 244 6.40 8.16 -2.74
CA LEU A 244 5.22 8.10 -1.89
C LEU A 244 5.11 6.76 -1.15
N MET A 245 5.46 5.64 -1.81
CA MET A 245 5.39 4.28 -1.26
C MET A 245 6.55 3.92 -0.31
N ALA A 246 7.59 4.73 -0.25
CA ALA A 246 8.77 4.50 0.58
C ALA A 246 8.84 5.42 1.81
N LEU A 247 7.86 6.31 1.99
CA LEU A 247 7.83 7.23 3.13
C LEU A 247 7.88 6.46 4.46
N GLY A 248 8.72 6.95 5.38
CA GLY A 248 8.99 6.31 6.68
C GLY A 248 10.17 5.34 6.69
N MET A 249 10.79 5.00 5.55
CA MET A 249 11.99 4.16 5.52
C MET A 249 13.21 4.88 6.12
N LEU A 250 13.35 6.16 5.84
CA LEU A 250 14.26 7.04 6.56
C LEU A 250 13.38 8.08 7.30
N PRO A 251 13.54 8.24 8.63
CA PRO A 251 12.75 9.20 9.40
C PRO A 251 12.80 10.60 8.80
N LYS A 252 11.66 11.31 8.82
CA LYS A 252 11.57 12.66 8.25
C LYS A 252 12.60 13.61 8.86
N ALA A 253 12.86 13.49 10.17
CA ALA A 253 13.83 14.31 10.89
C ALA A 253 15.29 13.88 10.70
N HIS A 254 15.57 12.79 9.98
CA HIS A 254 16.95 12.32 9.78
C HIS A 254 17.75 13.33 8.95
N PRO A 255 19.02 13.65 9.33
CA PRO A 255 19.82 14.68 8.64
C PRO A 255 20.09 14.42 7.13
N LEU A 256 19.96 13.18 6.69
CA LEU A 256 20.10 12.79 5.29
C LEU A 256 18.75 12.70 4.56
N SER A 257 17.62 12.86 5.24
CA SER A 257 16.30 12.77 4.62
C SER A 257 16.00 14.02 3.81
N LEU A 258 15.72 13.82 2.53
CA LEU A 258 15.22 14.86 1.61
C LEU A 258 13.68 14.81 1.48
N GLY A 259 13.02 13.84 2.13
CA GLY A 259 11.58 13.62 2.00
C GLY A 259 11.18 13.07 0.63
N MET A 260 9.96 13.40 0.20
CA MET A 260 9.37 12.90 -1.05
C MET A 260 9.86 13.72 -2.25
N LEU A 261 10.15 13.00 -3.37
CA LEU A 261 10.44 13.60 -4.68
C LEU A 261 9.18 13.67 -5.56
N GLY A 262 9.31 14.31 -6.69
CA GLY A 262 8.32 14.27 -7.79
C GLY A 262 7.26 15.34 -7.72
N MET A 263 6.06 15.03 -8.24
CA MET A 263 5.00 16.00 -8.52
C MET A 263 4.63 16.88 -7.33
N HIS A 264 4.50 16.30 -6.16
CA HIS A 264 4.18 16.98 -4.90
C HIS A 264 5.32 16.88 -3.88
N GLY A 265 6.53 16.55 -4.35
CA GLY A 265 7.74 16.55 -3.54
C GLY A 265 8.19 17.97 -3.17
N ALA A 266 9.10 18.07 -2.20
CA ALA A 266 9.68 19.37 -1.86
C ALA A 266 10.45 19.95 -3.06
N ARG A 267 10.31 21.26 -3.29
CA ARG A 267 11.03 21.95 -4.36
C ARG A 267 12.54 21.74 -4.24
N SER A 268 13.08 21.93 -3.03
CA SER A 268 14.50 21.67 -2.77
C SER A 268 14.94 20.27 -3.16
N THR A 269 14.13 19.23 -2.86
CA THR A 269 14.45 17.83 -3.21
C THR A 269 14.56 17.64 -4.71
N ASN A 270 13.64 18.21 -5.49
CA ASN A 270 13.66 18.10 -6.94
C ASN A 270 14.87 18.83 -7.55
N TYR A 271 15.29 19.99 -7.01
CA TYR A 271 16.51 20.68 -7.43
C TYR A 271 17.79 19.92 -7.02
N ILE A 272 17.85 19.38 -5.80
CA ILE A 272 18.97 18.54 -5.34
C ILE A 272 19.19 17.34 -6.27
N LEU A 273 18.12 16.72 -6.73
CA LEU A 273 18.19 15.61 -7.69
C LEU A 273 18.80 16.03 -9.02
N GLN A 274 18.53 17.23 -9.52
CA GLN A 274 19.13 17.74 -10.77
C GLN A 274 20.63 17.98 -10.66
N GLU A 275 21.13 18.30 -9.45
CA GLU A 275 22.53 18.52 -9.17
C GLU A 275 23.33 17.22 -8.96
N ALA A 276 22.64 16.06 -8.85
CA ALA A 276 23.28 14.78 -8.61
C ALA A 276 24.14 14.33 -9.79
N ASP A 277 25.32 13.76 -9.49
CA ASP A 277 26.19 13.07 -10.47
C ASP A 277 25.98 11.54 -10.46
N LEU A 278 25.31 11.01 -9.42
CA LEU A 278 24.97 9.61 -9.29
C LEU A 278 23.61 9.45 -8.59
N LEU A 279 22.72 8.69 -9.21
CA LEU A 279 21.50 8.17 -8.57
C LEU A 279 21.69 6.71 -8.21
N ILE A 280 21.48 6.38 -6.93
CA ILE A 280 21.47 5.00 -6.42
C ILE A 280 20.00 4.66 -6.17
N VAL A 281 19.40 3.92 -7.09
CA VAL A 281 17.96 3.63 -7.11
C VAL A 281 17.71 2.24 -6.56
N MET A 282 16.91 2.13 -5.50
CA MET A 282 16.62 0.86 -4.83
C MET A 282 15.11 0.64 -4.73
N GLY A 283 14.62 -0.40 -5.42
CA GLY A 283 13.22 -0.80 -5.41
C GLY A 283 12.24 0.27 -5.90
N ALA A 284 12.66 1.12 -6.85
CA ALA A 284 11.85 2.19 -7.44
C ALA A 284 11.74 2.03 -8.97
N ARG A 285 10.54 2.31 -9.51
CA ARG A 285 10.18 2.02 -10.91
C ARG A 285 10.33 3.20 -11.86
N PHE A 286 10.76 4.36 -11.39
CA PHE A 286 10.77 5.60 -12.16
C PHE A 286 9.39 5.98 -12.73
N ASP A 287 8.34 5.89 -11.89
CA ASP A 287 6.98 6.26 -12.32
C ASP A 287 6.87 7.77 -12.65
N ASP A 288 5.89 8.11 -13.49
CA ASP A 288 5.70 9.46 -14.03
C ASP A 288 5.42 10.52 -12.94
N ARG A 289 4.81 10.14 -11.81
CA ARG A 289 4.55 11.05 -10.69
C ARG A 289 5.83 11.38 -9.90
N ALA A 290 6.79 10.46 -9.89
CA ALA A 290 8.08 10.66 -9.22
C ALA A 290 9.09 11.42 -10.11
N ILE A 291 9.15 11.13 -11.41
CA ILE A 291 10.23 11.65 -12.25
C ILE A 291 9.80 12.77 -13.21
N GLY A 292 8.48 13.02 -13.38
CA GLY A 292 7.99 13.98 -14.36
C GLY A 292 8.46 13.65 -15.78
N LYS A 293 8.95 14.64 -16.52
CA LYS A 293 9.46 14.45 -17.88
C LYS A 293 10.76 13.66 -17.87
N THR A 294 10.70 12.43 -18.35
CA THR A 294 11.78 11.41 -18.26
C THR A 294 13.13 11.91 -18.79
N GLU A 295 13.16 12.64 -19.92
CA GLU A 295 14.40 13.11 -20.55
C GLU A 295 15.09 14.18 -19.69
N GLN A 296 14.34 14.93 -18.91
CA GLN A 296 14.83 16.02 -18.08
C GLN A 296 15.09 15.61 -16.62
N PHE A 297 14.74 14.38 -16.25
CA PHE A 297 15.01 13.86 -14.91
C PHE A 297 16.46 13.45 -14.77
N CYS A 298 17.24 14.21 -13.98
CA CYS A 298 18.66 13.96 -13.66
C CYS A 298 19.49 13.59 -14.91
N PRO A 299 19.54 14.44 -15.96
CA PRO A 299 20.11 14.08 -17.27
C PRO A 299 21.63 13.84 -17.19
N ASN A 300 22.31 14.40 -16.19
CA ASN A 300 23.76 14.33 -16.02
C ASN A 300 24.19 13.23 -15.01
N ALA A 301 23.26 12.60 -14.32
CA ALA A 301 23.57 11.60 -13.32
C ALA A 301 23.80 10.23 -13.95
N LYS A 302 24.83 9.52 -13.48
CA LYS A 302 24.92 8.07 -13.66
C LYS A 302 23.86 7.39 -12.80
N ILE A 303 23.46 6.18 -13.17
CA ILE A 303 22.40 5.44 -12.48
C ILE A 303 22.89 4.03 -12.10
N ILE A 304 22.80 3.70 -10.82
CA ILE A 304 22.81 2.34 -10.31
C ILE A 304 21.36 1.98 -10.01
N HIS A 305 20.83 0.87 -10.53
CA HIS A 305 19.46 0.45 -10.29
C HIS A 305 19.41 -0.97 -9.73
N VAL A 306 18.91 -1.09 -8.51
CA VAL A 306 18.68 -2.35 -7.81
C VAL A 306 17.17 -2.60 -7.75
N ASP A 307 16.72 -3.69 -8.34
CA ASP A 307 15.31 -4.11 -8.27
C ASP A 307 15.22 -5.64 -8.35
N ILE A 308 14.26 -6.22 -7.63
CA ILE A 308 14.00 -7.65 -7.67
C ILE A 308 13.33 -8.08 -8.98
N ASP A 309 12.60 -7.15 -9.63
CA ASP A 309 11.89 -7.37 -10.90
C ASP A 309 12.78 -7.00 -12.08
N ARG A 310 13.24 -8.02 -12.82
CA ARG A 310 14.05 -7.83 -14.03
C ARG A 310 13.39 -6.89 -15.05
N ALA A 311 12.05 -6.89 -15.11
CA ALA A 311 11.30 -6.09 -16.08
C ALA A 311 11.34 -4.59 -15.78
N GLU A 312 11.67 -4.17 -14.57
CA GLU A 312 11.81 -2.74 -14.21
C GLU A 312 13.20 -2.19 -14.55
N LEU A 313 14.22 -3.06 -14.65
CA LEU A 313 15.60 -2.65 -14.95
C LEU A 313 15.74 -2.21 -16.42
N GLY A 314 15.99 -0.91 -16.62
CA GLY A 314 16.15 -0.32 -17.95
C GLY A 314 14.83 -0.02 -18.69
N LYS A 315 13.68 -0.18 -18.05
CA LYS A 315 12.37 0.06 -18.65
C LYS A 315 12.14 1.53 -18.99
N ILE A 316 12.46 2.45 -18.07
CA ILE A 316 12.24 3.90 -18.22
C ILE A 316 13.58 4.63 -18.34
N LYS A 317 14.53 4.39 -17.45
CA LYS A 317 15.87 4.97 -17.46
C LYS A 317 16.90 3.85 -17.60
N GLN A 318 17.86 4.03 -18.49
CA GLN A 318 18.93 3.04 -18.68
C GLN A 318 19.97 3.16 -17.55
N PRO A 319 20.16 2.14 -16.73
CA PRO A 319 21.17 2.15 -15.67
C PRO A 319 22.56 1.91 -16.25
N HIS A 320 23.58 2.50 -15.61
CA HIS A 320 25.00 2.21 -15.87
C HIS A 320 25.40 0.89 -15.20
N VAL A 321 24.82 0.62 -14.01
CA VAL A 321 24.92 -0.67 -13.34
C VAL A 321 23.52 -1.11 -12.95
N ALA A 322 23.10 -2.30 -13.42
CA ALA A 322 21.84 -2.93 -13.09
C ALA A 322 22.08 -4.17 -12.21
N ILE A 323 21.40 -4.25 -11.06
CA ILE A 323 21.50 -5.41 -10.16
C ILE A 323 20.07 -5.94 -9.94
N GLN A 324 19.80 -7.14 -10.50
CA GLN A 324 18.57 -7.85 -10.20
C GLN A 324 18.74 -8.61 -8.88
N GLY A 325 18.10 -8.16 -7.80
CA GLY A 325 18.25 -8.81 -6.49
C GLY A 325 17.37 -8.20 -5.42
N ASP A 326 17.30 -8.86 -4.27
CA ASP A 326 16.69 -8.31 -3.08
C ASP A 326 17.57 -7.17 -2.53
N VAL A 327 16.97 -6.05 -2.16
CA VAL A 327 17.72 -4.85 -1.74
C VAL A 327 18.56 -5.12 -0.49
N ALA A 328 18.04 -5.88 0.49
CA ALA A 328 18.79 -6.21 1.71
C ALA A 328 20.01 -7.10 1.40
N GLU A 329 19.82 -8.11 0.55
CA GLU A 329 20.92 -9.00 0.13
C GLU A 329 22.00 -8.26 -0.67
N VAL A 330 21.60 -7.35 -1.56
CA VAL A 330 22.54 -6.50 -2.32
C VAL A 330 23.28 -5.56 -1.37
N LEU A 331 22.59 -4.91 -0.43
CA LEU A 331 23.21 -4.02 0.55
C LEU A 331 24.19 -4.77 1.48
N ALA A 332 23.88 -6.00 1.87
CA ALA A 332 24.80 -6.82 2.67
C ALA A 332 26.16 -7.01 1.99
N GLN A 333 26.22 -7.04 0.65
CA GLN A 333 27.46 -7.13 -0.11
C GLN A 333 28.04 -5.76 -0.51
N LEU A 334 27.21 -4.75 -0.69
CA LEU A 334 27.60 -3.42 -1.15
C LEU A 334 28.18 -2.57 -0.02
N ILE A 335 27.59 -2.60 1.18
CA ILE A 335 28.01 -1.79 2.33
C ILE A 335 29.49 -2.05 2.70
N PRO A 336 30.00 -3.30 2.78
CA PRO A 336 31.40 -3.53 3.08
C PRO A 336 32.38 -2.94 2.07
N GLN A 337 31.99 -2.81 0.80
CA GLN A 337 32.81 -2.30 -0.31
C GLN A 337 32.67 -0.78 -0.53
N THR A 338 31.74 -0.13 0.18
CA THR A 338 31.55 1.31 0.11
C THR A 338 32.39 2.01 1.17
N ASP A 339 33.12 3.03 0.77
CA ASP A 339 33.95 3.83 1.67
C ASP A 339 33.10 4.77 2.53
N ALA A 340 33.56 5.04 3.75
CA ALA A 340 33.04 6.16 4.52
C ALA A 340 33.44 7.48 3.85
N ALA A 341 32.48 8.38 3.66
CA ALA A 341 32.72 9.61 2.94
C ALA A 341 32.13 10.83 3.69
N ASP A 342 32.90 11.91 3.77
CA ASP A 342 32.42 13.15 4.38
C ASP A 342 31.47 13.92 3.46
N ARG A 343 31.79 14.08 2.16
CA ARG A 343 31.00 14.81 1.16
C ARG A 343 30.60 16.23 1.61
N ALA A 344 31.46 16.91 2.33
CA ALA A 344 31.14 18.22 2.95
C ALA A 344 30.59 19.24 1.96
N ASP A 345 31.22 19.39 0.78
CA ASP A 345 30.78 20.35 -0.26
C ASP A 345 29.38 20.00 -0.78
N TRP A 346 29.10 18.70 -0.96
CA TRP A 346 27.78 18.25 -1.38
C TRP A 346 26.71 18.49 -0.30
N ARG A 347 27.04 18.16 0.95
CA ARG A 347 26.14 18.44 2.09
C ARG A 347 25.86 19.94 2.25
N GLN A 348 26.87 20.78 2.00
CA GLN A 348 26.68 22.22 2.02
C GLN A 348 25.75 22.68 0.90
N LEU A 349 25.91 22.21 -0.34
CA LEU A 349 25.01 22.55 -1.45
C LEU A 349 23.57 22.09 -1.18
N VAL A 350 23.39 20.87 -0.62
CA VAL A 350 22.06 20.39 -0.20
C VAL A 350 21.43 21.33 0.81
N ALA A 351 22.18 21.75 1.84
CA ALA A 351 21.69 22.69 2.84
C ALA A 351 21.38 24.08 2.25
N ASP A 352 22.16 24.52 1.28
CA ASP A 352 21.93 25.80 0.60
C ASP A 352 20.63 25.76 -0.22
N LEU A 353 20.40 24.69 -0.99
CA LEU A 353 19.15 24.50 -1.74
C LEU A 353 17.92 24.35 -0.82
N GLN A 354 18.07 23.71 0.33
CA GLN A 354 16.99 23.63 1.31
C GLN A 354 16.67 24.98 1.95
N ARG A 355 17.67 25.88 2.09
CA ARG A 355 17.45 27.25 2.57
C ARG A 355 16.89 28.17 1.48
N GLU A 356 17.29 27.96 0.23
CA GLU A 356 16.78 28.72 -0.92
C GLU A 356 15.30 28.37 -1.20
N PHE A 357 14.94 27.10 -1.03
CA PHE A 357 13.59 26.58 -1.24
C PHE A 357 13.06 25.96 0.04
N PRO A 358 12.76 26.74 1.06
CA PRO A 358 12.19 26.21 2.32
C PRO A 358 10.83 25.61 2.03
N GLY A 359 10.54 24.46 2.63
CA GLY A 359 9.18 23.89 2.59
C GLY A 359 8.19 24.83 3.30
N ALA A 360 7.11 25.19 2.63
CA ALA A 360 6.05 26.02 3.19
C ALA A 360 5.15 25.29 4.22
N ILE A 361 5.57 24.12 4.70
CA ILE A 361 4.76 23.28 5.59
C ILE A 361 5.03 23.72 7.03
N PRO A 362 4.05 24.31 7.75
CA PRO A 362 4.21 24.69 9.15
C PRO A 362 4.41 23.44 10.01
N THR A 363 5.27 23.55 11.03
CA THR A 363 5.51 22.49 12.03
C THR A 363 4.48 22.51 13.14
N GLU A 364 3.83 23.64 13.36
CA GLU A 364 2.74 23.86 14.31
C GLU A 364 1.60 24.58 13.60
N GLY A 365 0.39 24.48 14.08
CA GLY A 365 -0.71 25.20 13.44
C GLY A 365 -2.09 24.87 13.99
N ASP A 366 -3.03 25.67 13.56
CA ASP A 366 -4.45 25.54 13.87
C ASP A 366 -4.99 24.19 13.36
N PRO A 367 -5.59 23.32 14.21
CA PRO A 367 -6.19 22.06 13.80
C PRO A 367 -7.37 22.23 12.83
N LEU A 368 -7.86 23.44 12.60
CA LEU A 368 -8.85 23.76 11.59
C LEU A 368 -8.23 24.05 10.22
N SER A 369 -6.89 24.09 10.11
CA SER A 369 -6.17 24.17 8.83
C SER A 369 -5.66 22.79 8.39
N HIS A 370 -5.46 22.59 7.09
CA HIS A 370 -5.08 21.28 6.54
C HIS A 370 -3.75 20.75 7.11
N TYR A 371 -2.67 21.55 7.15
CA TYR A 371 -1.39 21.13 7.71
C TYR A 371 -1.38 21.13 9.25
N GLY A 372 -2.03 22.13 9.87
CA GLY A 372 -2.13 22.19 11.32
C GLY A 372 -2.88 21.00 11.90
N LEU A 373 -3.95 20.54 11.25
CA LEU A 373 -4.67 19.33 11.62
C LEU A 373 -3.75 18.09 11.60
N ILE A 374 -2.99 17.92 10.53
CA ILE A 374 -2.10 16.75 10.38
C ILE A 374 -1.03 16.75 11.49
N ASN A 375 -0.44 17.91 11.77
CA ASN A 375 0.54 18.05 12.85
C ASN A 375 -0.08 17.86 14.23
N ALA A 376 -1.27 18.39 14.48
CA ALA A 376 -2.00 18.19 15.74
C ALA A 376 -2.35 16.71 15.96
N VAL A 377 -2.80 16.00 14.92
CA VAL A 377 -3.04 14.54 14.95
C VAL A 377 -1.76 13.79 15.28
N ALA A 378 -0.63 14.15 14.66
CA ALA A 378 0.67 13.53 14.94
C ALA A 378 1.09 13.73 16.40
N GLY A 379 0.77 14.88 17.00
CA GLY A 379 1.00 15.15 18.42
C GLY A 379 0.11 14.36 19.40
N CYS A 380 -1.00 13.80 18.92
CA CYS A 380 -1.95 13.02 19.73
C CYS A 380 -1.67 11.51 19.76
N VAL A 381 -0.72 11.02 18.98
CA VAL A 381 -0.37 9.59 18.86
C VAL A 381 1.13 9.38 19.00
N ASP A 382 1.53 8.15 19.32
CA ASP A 382 2.94 7.79 19.35
C ASP A 382 3.44 7.30 17.97
N ASP A 383 4.74 7.09 17.85
CA ASP A 383 5.39 6.62 16.61
C ASP A 383 4.96 5.23 16.16
N SER A 384 4.20 4.47 16.96
CA SER A 384 3.69 3.16 16.58
C SER A 384 2.41 3.26 15.76
N ALA A 385 1.72 4.39 15.77
CA ALA A 385 0.47 4.59 15.06
C ALA A 385 0.62 4.29 13.55
N ILE A 386 -0.40 3.65 12.98
CA ILE A 386 -0.46 3.36 11.55
C ILE A 386 -1.28 4.47 10.88
N ILE A 387 -0.76 5.00 9.79
CA ILE A 387 -1.38 6.07 9.04
C ILE A 387 -1.87 5.52 7.71
N THR A 388 -3.17 5.57 7.49
CA THR A 388 -3.77 5.29 6.19
C THR A 388 -4.27 6.58 5.56
N THR A 389 -4.24 6.67 4.26
CA THR A 389 -4.91 7.76 3.55
C THR A 389 -5.83 7.24 2.48
N ASP A 390 -6.89 7.94 2.26
CA ASP A 390 -7.60 7.86 1.00
C ASP A 390 -6.88 8.69 -0.08
N VAL A 391 -7.41 8.76 -1.30
CA VAL A 391 -6.76 9.42 -2.44
C VAL A 391 -7.39 10.78 -2.69
N GLY A 392 -6.55 11.82 -2.69
CA GLY A 392 -6.96 13.21 -2.87
C GLY A 392 -5.93 14.21 -2.32
N GLN A 393 -6.35 15.46 -2.13
CA GLN A 393 -5.49 16.50 -1.54
C GLN A 393 -5.01 16.10 -0.12
N HIS A 394 -5.90 15.54 0.69
CA HIS A 394 -5.59 15.03 2.03
C HIS A 394 -4.45 14.00 2.03
N GLN A 395 -4.36 13.15 1.00
CA GLN A 395 -3.25 12.19 0.83
C GLN A 395 -1.91 12.92 0.69
N MET A 396 -1.85 13.90 -0.21
CA MET A 396 -0.62 14.64 -0.50
C MET A 396 -0.21 15.52 0.68
N TRP A 397 -1.14 16.25 1.28
CA TRP A 397 -0.87 17.03 2.50
C TRP A 397 -0.33 16.16 3.64
N THR A 398 -0.93 14.98 3.83
CA THR A 398 -0.44 14.03 4.85
C THR A 398 0.95 13.50 4.51
N ALA A 399 1.20 13.13 3.24
CA ALA A 399 2.52 12.69 2.79
C ALA A 399 3.61 13.75 2.97
N GLN A 400 3.25 15.03 2.80
CA GLN A 400 4.15 16.15 2.97
C GLN A 400 4.40 16.50 4.46
N ALA A 401 3.34 16.50 5.29
CA ALA A 401 3.40 17.04 6.65
C ALA A 401 3.66 15.99 7.74
N TYR A 402 3.02 14.82 7.67
CA TYR A 402 3.08 13.83 8.74
C TYR A 402 4.52 13.32 8.98
N PRO A 403 4.99 13.23 10.25
CA PRO A 403 6.34 12.78 10.59
C PRO A 403 6.43 11.24 10.55
N LEU A 404 6.47 10.67 9.35
CA LEU A 404 6.63 9.22 9.16
C LEU A 404 8.05 8.79 9.55
N ASN A 405 8.16 7.86 10.49
CA ASN A 405 9.43 7.49 11.14
C ASN A 405 9.79 6.01 11.01
N ARG A 406 8.85 5.18 10.53
CA ARG A 406 9.00 3.72 10.46
C ARG A 406 8.53 3.14 9.13
N PRO A 407 9.17 2.08 8.62
CA PRO A 407 8.64 1.31 7.49
C PRO A 407 7.28 0.72 7.86
N ARG A 408 6.39 0.54 6.89
CA ARG A 408 5.02 0.01 7.05
C ARG A 408 4.11 0.81 8.00
N GLN A 409 4.50 2.03 8.35
CA GLN A 409 3.65 2.97 9.08
C GLN A 409 2.63 3.65 8.16
N TRP A 410 2.96 3.78 6.88
CA TRP A 410 2.25 4.52 5.86
C TRP A 410 1.55 3.58 4.88
N LEU A 411 0.22 3.67 4.76
CA LEU A 411 -0.60 2.89 3.86
C LEU A 411 -1.40 3.82 2.96
N THR A 412 -1.20 3.71 1.67
CA THR A 412 -1.88 4.55 0.67
C THR A 412 -1.97 3.79 -0.66
N SER A 413 -2.94 4.13 -1.50
CA SER A 413 -2.98 3.66 -2.89
C SER A 413 -2.09 4.57 -3.73
N GLY A 414 -0.91 4.07 -4.10
CA GLY A 414 0.10 4.86 -4.81
C GLY A 414 0.09 4.63 -6.31
N GLY A 415 0.05 3.38 -6.75
CA GLY A 415 0.16 3.03 -8.16
C GLY A 415 -1.14 3.18 -8.95
N LEU A 416 -2.29 2.83 -8.38
CA LEU A 416 -3.60 2.99 -9.01
C LEU A 416 -4.27 4.31 -8.61
N GLY A 417 -4.02 4.77 -7.39
CA GLY A 417 -4.63 6.00 -6.88
C GLY A 417 -6.14 5.84 -6.63
N THR A 418 -6.52 4.78 -5.95
CA THR A 418 -7.92 4.38 -5.79
C THR A 418 -8.59 5.13 -4.67
N MET A 419 -9.57 5.97 -4.99
CA MET A 419 -10.50 6.55 -4.01
C MET A 419 -11.34 5.44 -3.36
N GLY A 420 -11.59 5.55 -2.04
CA GLY A 420 -12.28 4.53 -1.25
C GLY A 420 -11.34 3.48 -0.63
N PHE A 421 -10.02 3.61 -0.81
CA PHE A 421 -9.01 2.72 -0.22
C PHE A 421 -8.84 2.93 1.30
N GLY A 422 -8.85 4.19 1.76
CA GLY A 422 -8.32 4.59 3.08
C GLY A 422 -9.00 3.90 4.26
N LEU A 423 -10.34 3.98 4.32
CA LEU A 423 -11.11 3.42 5.44
C LEU A 423 -11.02 1.88 5.53
N PRO A 424 -11.31 1.10 4.47
CA PRO A 424 -11.20 -0.35 4.58
C PRO A 424 -9.75 -0.81 4.82
N ALA A 425 -8.73 -0.13 4.27
CA ALA A 425 -7.33 -0.42 4.59
C ALA A 425 -7.02 -0.14 6.07
N ALA A 426 -7.61 0.91 6.68
CA ALA A 426 -7.50 1.19 8.11
C ALA A 426 -8.14 0.08 8.95
N VAL A 427 -9.30 -0.42 8.54
CA VAL A 427 -9.95 -1.59 9.18
C VAL A 427 -9.01 -2.79 9.15
N GLY A 428 -8.42 -3.11 8.01
CA GLY A 428 -7.46 -4.21 7.87
C GLY A 428 -6.20 -4.02 8.71
N ALA A 429 -5.67 -2.80 8.74
CA ALA A 429 -4.51 -2.46 9.56
C ALA A 429 -4.79 -2.64 11.05
N ALA A 430 -5.96 -2.23 11.54
CA ALA A 430 -6.37 -2.39 12.94
C ALA A 430 -6.61 -3.87 13.32
N LEU A 431 -7.21 -4.66 12.42
CA LEU A 431 -7.38 -6.11 12.63
C LEU A 431 -6.05 -6.84 12.78
N ALA A 432 -5.04 -6.43 12.00
CA ALA A 432 -3.72 -7.04 12.01
C ALA A 432 -2.80 -6.53 13.14
N ASN A 433 -3.15 -5.40 13.77
CA ASN A 433 -2.33 -4.73 14.78
C ASN A 433 -3.21 -4.18 15.92
N PRO A 434 -3.83 -5.04 16.75
CA PRO A 434 -4.83 -4.63 17.74
C PRO A 434 -4.27 -3.67 18.82
N ASP A 435 -2.95 -3.69 19.04
CA ASP A 435 -2.27 -2.86 20.04
C ASP A 435 -1.80 -1.51 19.49
N ARG A 436 -2.06 -1.22 18.20
CA ARG A 436 -1.64 0.01 17.54
C ARG A 436 -2.85 0.84 17.15
N LYS A 437 -2.76 2.14 17.38
CA LYS A 437 -3.77 3.09 16.90
C LYS A 437 -3.67 3.26 15.39
N VAL A 438 -4.82 3.31 14.71
CA VAL A 438 -4.88 3.54 13.25
C VAL A 438 -5.59 4.86 12.98
N ILE A 439 -4.91 5.75 12.25
CA ILE A 439 -5.43 7.03 11.80
C ILE A 439 -5.65 6.97 10.29
N CYS A 440 -6.87 7.26 9.86
CA CYS A 440 -7.26 7.30 8.46
C CYS A 440 -7.56 8.75 8.05
N PHE A 441 -6.69 9.38 7.28
CA PHE A 441 -7.00 10.67 6.66
C PHE A 441 -7.80 10.45 5.37
N SER A 442 -8.99 11.02 5.29
CA SER A 442 -9.88 10.88 4.13
C SER A 442 -10.50 12.22 3.75
N GLY A 443 -10.81 12.38 2.47
CA GLY A 443 -11.66 13.47 1.97
C GLY A 443 -13.12 13.00 1.87
N ASP A 444 -14.03 13.95 1.79
CA ASP A 444 -15.46 13.70 1.69
C ASP A 444 -15.85 12.84 0.47
N GLY A 445 -15.30 13.15 -0.70
CA GLY A 445 -15.58 12.39 -1.91
C GLY A 445 -15.02 10.96 -1.88
N SER A 446 -13.83 10.77 -1.31
CA SER A 446 -13.20 9.45 -1.20
C SER A 446 -13.89 8.58 -0.17
N LEU A 447 -14.22 9.15 1.00
CA LEU A 447 -14.89 8.43 2.08
C LEU A 447 -16.21 7.83 1.62
N MET A 448 -16.96 8.56 0.78
CA MET A 448 -18.26 8.11 0.25
C MET A 448 -18.16 6.80 -0.55
N MET A 449 -16.99 6.48 -1.13
CA MET A 449 -16.86 5.30 -2.01
C MET A 449 -16.83 3.98 -1.25
N ASN A 450 -16.45 3.99 0.04
CA ASN A 450 -16.48 2.81 0.92
C ASN A 450 -16.96 3.17 2.34
N ILE A 451 -17.86 4.15 2.46
CA ILE A 451 -18.37 4.66 3.74
C ILE A 451 -19.02 3.58 4.60
N GLN A 452 -19.62 2.56 3.96
CA GLN A 452 -20.27 1.42 4.63
C GLN A 452 -19.31 0.59 5.51
N GLU A 453 -18.01 0.67 5.28
CA GLU A 453 -17.02 -0.03 6.12
C GLU A 453 -16.86 0.60 7.52
N MET A 454 -17.52 1.75 7.78
CA MET A 454 -17.73 2.25 9.14
C MET A 454 -18.47 1.23 10.01
N ALA A 455 -19.47 0.53 9.43
CA ALA A 455 -20.17 -0.55 10.14
C ALA A 455 -19.21 -1.69 10.50
N THR A 456 -18.30 -2.06 9.58
CA THR A 456 -17.29 -3.08 9.84
C THR A 456 -16.34 -2.67 10.97
N ALA A 457 -15.92 -1.40 11.01
CA ALA A 457 -15.09 -0.88 12.09
C ALA A 457 -15.83 -0.89 13.44
N ALA A 458 -17.11 -0.47 13.46
CA ALA A 458 -17.94 -0.41 14.67
C ALA A 458 -18.23 -1.79 15.25
N GLU A 459 -18.68 -2.74 14.42
CA GLU A 459 -19.00 -4.11 14.86
C GLU A 459 -17.79 -4.86 15.41
N ASN A 460 -16.60 -4.58 14.87
CA ASN A 460 -15.35 -5.16 15.34
C ASN A 460 -14.68 -4.33 16.46
N GLN A 461 -15.28 -3.21 16.87
CA GLN A 461 -14.79 -2.28 17.90
C GLN A 461 -13.33 -1.83 17.68
N LEU A 462 -12.95 -1.58 16.41
CA LEU A 462 -11.60 -1.27 16.03
C LEU A 462 -11.21 0.17 16.42
N ASP A 463 -10.00 0.37 16.93
CA ASP A 463 -9.49 1.70 17.27
C ASP A 463 -8.99 2.44 16.02
N VAL A 464 -9.92 2.74 15.11
CA VAL A 464 -9.70 3.48 13.88
C VAL A 464 -10.24 4.91 14.04
N LYS A 465 -9.40 5.92 13.83
CA LYS A 465 -9.77 7.34 13.83
C LYS A 465 -9.82 7.85 12.40
N ILE A 466 -11.00 8.16 11.90
CA ILE A 466 -11.22 8.72 10.57
C ILE A 466 -11.14 10.24 10.71
N ILE A 467 -10.10 10.85 10.15
CA ILE A 467 -9.93 12.29 10.05
C ILE A 467 -10.52 12.73 8.72
N LEU A 468 -11.72 13.24 8.75
CA LEU A 468 -12.43 13.69 7.55
C LEU A 468 -12.11 15.15 7.25
N MET A 469 -11.27 15.37 6.25
CA MET A 469 -10.91 16.68 5.70
C MET A 469 -11.92 17.03 4.60
N ASN A 470 -13.00 17.69 5.00
CA ASN A 470 -14.16 17.95 4.14
C ASN A 470 -14.01 19.33 3.46
N ASN A 471 -13.81 19.34 2.15
CA ASN A 471 -13.76 20.55 1.33
C ASN A 471 -14.91 20.64 0.31
N GLU A 472 -15.90 19.78 0.42
CA GLU A 472 -17.07 19.70 -0.48
C GLU A 472 -16.70 19.60 -1.96
N ALA A 473 -15.54 18.92 -2.25
CA ALA A 473 -15.01 18.81 -3.60
C ALA A 473 -14.17 17.55 -3.82
N LEU A 474 -14.07 17.15 -5.08
CA LEU A 474 -12.98 16.29 -5.56
C LEU A 474 -11.71 17.15 -5.69
N GLY A 475 -11.05 17.43 -4.56
CA GLY A 475 -10.10 18.52 -4.42
C GLY A 475 -8.94 18.53 -5.42
N LEU A 476 -8.30 17.38 -5.75
CA LEU A 476 -7.27 17.33 -6.79
C LEU A 476 -7.82 17.57 -8.19
N VAL A 477 -9.04 17.10 -8.49
CA VAL A 477 -9.72 17.37 -9.76
C VAL A 477 -10.07 18.85 -9.86
N HIS A 478 -10.65 19.42 -8.81
CA HIS A 478 -10.93 20.85 -8.68
C HIS A 478 -9.67 21.70 -8.91
N GLN A 479 -8.56 21.35 -8.24
CA GLN A 479 -7.27 22.03 -8.39
C GLN A 479 -6.76 21.97 -9.83
N GLN A 480 -6.78 20.80 -10.47
CA GLN A 480 -6.31 20.68 -11.85
C GLN A 480 -7.19 21.43 -12.83
N GLN A 481 -8.52 21.39 -12.67
CA GLN A 481 -9.45 22.14 -13.49
C GLN A 481 -9.23 23.65 -13.35
N SER A 482 -9.08 24.14 -12.12
CA SER A 482 -8.85 25.57 -11.87
C SER A 482 -7.51 26.08 -12.41
N LEU A 483 -6.47 25.24 -12.40
CA LEU A 483 -5.13 25.64 -12.85
C LEU A 483 -4.91 25.50 -14.37
N PHE A 484 -5.50 24.47 -14.99
CA PHE A 484 -5.10 24.09 -16.36
C PHE A 484 -6.23 24.10 -17.38
N TYR A 485 -7.50 24.27 -16.99
CA TYR A 485 -8.63 24.22 -17.90
C TYR A 485 -9.40 25.54 -17.93
N LYS A 486 -9.53 26.14 -19.12
CA LYS A 486 -10.12 27.48 -19.34
C LYS A 486 -11.60 27.57 -18.95
N GLN A 487 -12.36 26.46 -18.99
CA GLN A 487 -13.77 26.44 -18.65
C GLN A 487 -14.01 26.42 -17.12
N GLY A 488 -12.94 26.34 -16.33
CA GLY A 488 -13.00 26.30 -14.88
C GLY A 488 -13.48 24.96 -14.33
N VAL A 489 -13.99 24.99 -13.10
CA VAL A 489 -14.40 23.79 -12.34
C VAL A 489 -15.76 23.29 -12.84
N PHE A 490 -15.83 21.99 -13.14
CA PHE A 490 -17.06 21.33 -13.57
C PHE A 490 -17.16 19.93 -12.97
N ALA A 491 -18.30 19.58 -12.38
CA ALA A 491 -18.61 18.28 -11.78
C ALA A 491 -17.59 17.78 -10.73
N ALA A 492 -16.87 18.70 -10.09
CA ALA A 492 -15.87 18.42 -9.07
C ALA A 492 -16.19 19.03 -7.70
N THR A 493 -17.40 19.60 -7.53
CA THR A 493 -17.88 20.16 -6.26
C THR A 493 -19.18 19.49 -5.84
N TYR A 494 -19.41 19.44 -4.54
CA TYR A 494 -20.62 18.91 -3.94
C TYR A 494 -21.48 20.06 -3.37
N PRO A 495 -22.82 19.92 -3.33
CA PRO A 495 -23.70 21.00 -2.85
C PRO A 495 -23.76 21.14 -1.31
N GLY A 496 -22.84 20.52 -0.55
CA GLY A 496 -22.72 20.71 0.90
C GLY A 496 -23.88 20.14 1.75
N MET A 497 -24.65 19.18 1.22
CA MET A 497 -25.83 18.66 1.90
C MET A 497 -25.60 17.39 2.74
N ILE A 498 -24.37 16.82 2.70
CA ILE A 498 -24.11 15.53 3.36
C ILE A 498 -23.72 15.78 4.81
N ASN A 499 -24.49 15.20 5.74
CA ASN A 499 -24.17 15.22 7.16
C ASN A 499 -23.38 13.96 7.56
N PHE A 500 -22.07 14.00 7.42
CA PHE A 500 -21.18 12.89 7.76
C PHE A 500 -21.22 12.50 9.24
N MET A 501 -21.49 13.47 10.13
CA MET A 501 -21.60 13.23 11.57
C MET A 501 -22.80 12.33 11.89
N GLN A 502 -23.96 12.60 11.28
CA GLN A 502 -25.16 11.78 11.47
C GLN A 502 -24.98 10.40 10.83
N ILE A 503 -24.33 10.31 9.67
CA ILE A 503 -24.03 9.04 8.99
C ILE A 503 -23.12 8.18 9.88
N ALA A 504 -22.02 8.73 10.37
CA ALA A 504 -21.08 8.00 11.22
C ALA A 504 -21.71 7.56 12.55
N ALA A 505 -22.50 8.44 13.19
CA ALA A 505 -23.28 8.11 14.38
C ALA A 505 -24.29 6.97 14.11
N GLY A 506 -24.93 6.98 12.93
CA GLY A 506 -25.83 5.91 12.48
C GLY A 506 -25.14 4.56 12.29
N PHE A 507 -23.87 4.55 11.96
CA PHE A 507 -23.03 3.34 11.94
C PHE A 507 -22.47 2.94 13.31
N GLY A 508 -22.70 3.76 14.35
CA GLY A 508 -22.23 3.48 15.71
C GLY A 508 -20.84 4.03 16.05
N LEU A 509 -20.28 4.94 15.24
CA LEU A 509 -19.03 5.61 15.54
C LEU A 509 -19.25 6.75 16.53
N HIS A 510 -18.20 7.02 17.33
CA HIS A 510 -18.09 8.32 17.99
C HIS A 510 -17.85 9.42 16.95
N THR A 511 -18.42 10.60 17.17
CA THR A 511 -18.31 11.73 16.23
C THR A 511 -17.83 13.00 16.95
N CYS A 512 -16.96 13.78 16.28
CA CYS A 512 -16.46 15.06 16.75
C CYS A 512 -16.37 16.02 15.55
N ASP A 513 -17.05 17.16 15.62
CA ASP A 513 -16.92 18.24 14.63
C ASP A 513 -16.04 19.35 15.22
N LEU A 514 -14.76 19.39 14.82
CA LEU A 514 -13.79 20.34 15.37
C LEU A 514 -14.20 21.80 15.10
N ASN A 515 -14.95 22.06 14.05
CA ASN A 515 -15.43 23.42 13.76
C ASN A 515 -16.54 23.92 14.72
N ALA A 516 -17.15 23.01 15.48
CA ALA A 516 -18.18 23.33 16.46
C ALA A 516 -17.66 23.43 17.90
N GLU A 517 -16.37 23.09 18.12
CA GLU A 517 -15.75 23.06 19.45
C GLU A 517 -15.10 24.40 19.78
N GLU A 518 -15.18 24.83 21.05
CA GLU A 518 -14.50 26.05 21.53
C GLU A 518 -12.97 25.87 21.55
N ASP A 519 -12.49 24.66 21.89
CA ASP A 519 -11.08 24.27 21.87
C ASP A 519 -10.91 23.04 20.97
N ALA A 520 -10.59 23.28 19.70
CA ALA A 520 -10.41 22.25 18.71
C ALA A 520 -9.21 21.31 19.04
N HIS A 521 -8.16 21.78 19.70
CA HIS A 521 -7.03 20.95 20.14
C HIS A 521 -7.44 19.98 21.24
N ALA A 522 -8.12 20.45 22.26
CA ALA A 522 -8.60 19.60 23.36
C ALA A 522 -9.63 18.58 22.87
N ALA A 523 -10.54 18.99 21.98
CA ALA A 523 -11.54 18.10 21.38
C ALA A 523 -10.89 17.00 20.51
N LEU A 524 -9.90 17.36 19.67
CA LEU A 524 -9.12 16.42 18.87
C LEU A 524 -8.41 15.38 19.74
N GLN A 525 -7.69 15.85 20.79
CA GLN A 525 -6.99 14.99 21.75
C GLN A 525 -7.97 13.99 22.41
N ALA A 526 -9.12 14.49 22.87
CA ALA A 526 -10.15 13.67 23.51
C ALA A 526 -10.72 12.61 22.54
N ALA A 527 -11.03 13.01 21.30
CA ALA A 527 -11.57 12.10 20.30
C ALA A 527 -10.56 11.01 19.87
N ILE A 528 -9.28 11.35 19.71
CA ILE A 528 -8.21 10.41 19.37
C ILE A 528 -7.93 9.45 20.54
N SER A 529 -7.95 9.95 21.77
CA SER A 529 -7.65 9.14 22.97
C SER A 529 -8.77 8.15 23.32
N ARG A 530 -10.01 8.42 22.89
CA ARG A 530 -11.16 7.58 23.18
C ARG A 530 -11.01 6.21 22.49
N PRO A 531 -11.22 5.07 23.18
CA PRO A 531 -11.22 3.74 22.55
C PRO A 531 -12.34 3.58 21.51
N GLY A 532 -12.10 2.72 20.51
CA GLY A 532 -13.04 2.40 19.46
C GLY A 532 -13.04 3.38 18.28
N PRO A 533 -13.90 3.14 17.27
CA PRO A 533 -13.89 3.91 16.04
C PRO A 533 -14.51 5.28 16.24
N ALA A 534 -13.91 6.29 15.59
CA ALA A 534 -14.41 7.65 15.63
C ALA A 534 -14.27 8.34 14.27
N LEU A 535 -15.23 9.22 13.94
CA LEU A 535 -15.12 10.19 12.86
C LEU A 535 -14.85 11.57 13.46
N ILE A 536 -13.76 12.19 13.04
CA ILE A 536 -13.35 13.55 13.41
C ILE A 536 -13.45 14.39 12.14
N HIS A 537 -14.39 15.31 12.11
CA HIS A 537 -14.70 16.12 10.95
C HIS A 537 -14.07 17.50 11.05
N VAL A 538 -13.45 17.95 9.95
CA VAL A 538 -12.91 19.30 9.80
C VAL A 538 -13.27 19.84 8.42
N ARG A 539 -13.79 21.07 8.38
CA ARG A 539 -14.01 21.78 7.11
C ARG A 539 -12.68 22.37 6.63
N ILE A 540 -12.34 22.09 5.41
CA ILE A 540 -11.17 22.64 4.73
C ILE A 540 -11.66 23.56 3.61
N ASP A 541 -11.04 24.73 3.49
CA ASP A 541 -11.34 25.67 2.41
C ASP A 541 -11.10 24.98 1.05
N PRO A 542 -12.09 24.91 0.16
CA PRO A 542 -11.97 24.26 -1.15
C PRO A 542 -10.93 24.92 -2.07
N GLU A 543 -10.55 26.17 -1.82
CA GLU A 543 -9.50 26.88 -2.56
C GLU A 543 -8.09 26.48 -2.13
N GLN A 544 -7.93 25.73 -1.03
CA GLN A 544 -6.64 25.20 -0.63
C GLN A 544 -6.11 24.21 -1.68
N LYS A 545 -4.85 24.37 -2.03
CA LYS A 545 -4.19 23.56 -3.06
C LYS A 545 -3.01 22.79 -2.49
N VAL A 546 -2.68 21.68 -3.13
CA VAL A 546 -1.44 20.95 -2.82
C VAL A 546 -0.30 21.60 -3.59
N TYR A 547 0.58 22.25 -2.86
CA TYR A 547 1.78 22.87 -3.40
C TYR A 547 3.04 22.36 -2.69
N PRO A 548 4.23 22.42 -3.35
CA PRO A 548 4.41 22.69 -4.78
C PRO A 548 3.82 21.59 -5.66
N MET A 549 3.60 21.88 -6.94
CA MET A 549 3.08 20.90 -7.90
C MET A 549 3.85 21.01 -9.23
N VAL A 550 4.28 19.85 -9.77
CA VAL A 550 4.78 19.75 -11.14
C VAL A 550 3.58 19.60 -12.08
N PRO A 551 3.37 20.50 -13.06
CA PRO A 551 2.32 20.35 -14.06
C PRO A 551 2.47 19.03 -14.85
N PRO A 552 1.38 18.41 -15.31
CA PRO A 552 1.46 17.19 -16.11
C PRO A 552 2.37 17.36 -17.33
N GLY A 553 3.36 16.46 -17.49
CA GLY A 553 4.32 16.47 -18.59
C GLY A 553 5.47 17.48 -18.47
N ALA A 554 5.55 18.23 -17.37
CA ALA A 554 6.64 19.14 -17.07
C ALA A 554 7.82 18.44 -16.37
N ALA A 555 9.00 19.09 -16.37
CA ALA A 555 10.13 18.63 -15.58
C ALA A 555 9.92 18.89 -14.08
N ASN A 556 10.57 18.10 -13.22
CA ASN A 556 10.43 18.24 -11.77
C ASN A 556 10.90 19.61 -11.23
N THR A 557 11.68 20.37 -11.99
CA THR A 557 12.09 21.74 -11.66
C THR A 557 11.09 22.82 -12.10
N GLU A 558 10.10 22.46 -12.94
CA GLU A 558 9.08 23.39 -13.44
C GLU A 558 7.84 23.39 -12.52
N MET A 559 8.07 23.48 -11.20
CA MET A 559 7.00 23.46 -10.20
C MET A 559 6.25 24.79 -10.15
N VAL A 560 4.93 24.70 -9.97
CA VAL A 560 4.04 25.82 -9.69
C VAL A 560 3.65 25.85 -8.21
N GLY A 561 3.31 27.04 -7.70
CA GLY A 561 2.99 27.29 -6.29
C GLY A 561 4.25 27.33 -5.41
N GLU A 562 4.10 27.92 -4.23
CA GLU A 562 5.16 28.04 -3.22
C GLU A 562 5.00 26.96 -2.13
#